data_327866b19bdaf08df6250070de72fcfe
#
_entry.id   327866b19bdaf08df6250070de72fcfe
#
_cell.length_a   1.000
_cell.length_b   1.000
_cell.length_c   1.000
_cell.angle_alpha   90.00
_cell.angle_beta   90.00
_cell.angle_gamma   90.00
#
_symmetry.space_group_name_H-M   'P 1'
#
loop_
_entity.id
_entity.type
_entity.pdbx_description
1 polymer ?
#
loop_
_entity_poly.entity_id
_entity_poly.type
_entity_poly.pdbx_seq_one_letter_code
_entity_poly.pdbx_strand_id
1 'polypeptide(L)'
;MRTYAPRGETPILRAPLTRDHWSVIGGLTAEGRLLLQMQEQAFRGPAIVRFLQHLLRQIPGPLLVIWDGAPIHRAQVVQDFLAQGAADRLHLEQLPGYAPELNPAEGVWHYLKHVELRNVCCDDLPELRLELGLAVKRLRHKRRVLAGCMAQCGYGPAEDAPTDAPASASGPRPTAWPQAA
;
A
#
# COMPACT_ATOMS: atom_id res chain seq x y z
N MET A 1 17.07 2.40 -17.73
CA MET A 1 16.31 3.43 -18.44
C MET A 1 16.67 3.37 -19.91
N ARG A 2 15.73 3.31 -20.84
CA ARG A 2 16.02 3.42 -22.27
C ARG A 2 15.64 4.81 -22.72
N THR A 3 16.56 5.53 -23.36
CA THR A 3 16.35 6.83 -23.95
C THR A 3 16.81 6.81 -25.40
N TYR A 4 16.36 7.76 -26.20
CA TYR A 4 16.72 7.89 -27.61
C TYR A 4 17.58 9.12 -27.78
N ALA A 5 18.63 8.96 -28.60
CA ALA A 5 19.49 10.05 -29.05
C ALA A 5 19.79 9.88 -30.54
N PRO A 6 20.24 10.91 -31.26
CA PRO A 6 20.77 10.78 -32.60
C PRO A 6 21.86 9.71 -32.67
N ARG A 7 21.99 9.05 -33.82
CA ARG A 7 22.99 8.01 -34.02
C ARG A 7 24.38 8.59 -33.85
N GLY A 8 25.14 8.00 -32.92
CA GLY A 8 26.50 8.46 -32.58
C GLY A 8 26.59 9.41 -31.40
N GLU A 9 25.46 9.81 -30.82
CA GLU A 9 25.42 10.65 -29.62
C GLU A 9 24.97 9.86 -28.41
N THR A 10 25.70 9.94 -27.31
CA THR A 10 25.28 9.37 -26.03
C THR A 10 24.38 10.39 -25.31
N PRO A 11 23.14 10.07 -25.00
CA PRO A 11 22.29 10.99 -24.26
C PRO A 11 22.82 11.21 -22.85
N ILE A 12 23.07 12.46 -22.51
CA ILE A 12 23.51 12.87 -21.17
C ILE A 12 22.32 13.39 -20.41
N LEU A 13 21.88 12.65 -19.40
CA LEU A 13 20.89 13.10 -18.42
C LEU A 13 21.65 13.70 -17.24
N ARG A 14 21.44 14.99 -17.02
CA ARG A 14 21.92 15.66 -15.80
C ARG A 14 20.77 15.63 -14.79
N ALA A 15 20.96 14.87 -13.72
CA ALA A 15 20.06 14.84 -12.60
C ALA A 15 20.81 15.27 -11.34
N PRO A 16 20.25 16.10 -10.48
CA PRO A 16 20.87 16.42 -9.20
C PRO A 16 21.01 15.14 -8.38
N LEU A 17 22.23 14.86 -7.93
CA LEU A 17 22.54 13.77 -7.01
C LEU A 17 22.19 14.20 -5.58
N THR A 18 20.92 14.44 -5.29
CA THR A 18 20.47 14.70 -3.93
C THR A 18 20.15 13.40 -3.23
N ARG A 19 20.42 13.33 -1.92
CA ARG A 19 19.97 12.24 -1.05
C ARG A 19 18.58 12.51 -0.50
N ASP A 20 17.96 13.58 -0.94
CA ASP A 20 16.65 14.01 -0.48
C ASP A 20 15.59 13.07 -1.04
N HIS A 21 14.61 12.73 -0.22
CA HIS A 21 13.56 11.80 -0.59
C HIS A 21 12.25 12.10 0.14
N TRP A 22 11.15 11.78 -0.50
CA TRP A 22 9.85 11.71 0.15
C TRP A 22 9.61 10.31 0.69
N SER A 23 9.25 10.22 1.95
CA SER A 23 8.71 9.00 2.54
C SER A 23 7.23 8.90 2.22
N VAL A 24 6.79 7.73 1.80
CA VAL A 24 5.41 7.48 1.38
C VAL A 24 4.88 6.23 2.07
N ILE A 25 3.69 6.34 2.66
CA ILE A 25 2.92 5.20 3.14
C ILE A 25 1.61 5.12 2.38
N GLY A 26 1.17 3.94 2.02
CA GLY A 26 -0.06 3.72 1.28
C GLY A 26 -0.81 2.49 1.72
N GLY A 27 -2.13 2.52 1.54
CA GLY A 27 -3.01 1.39 1.69
C GLY A 27 -3.91 1.25 0.46
N LEU A 28 -4.11 0.02 0.02
CA LEU A 28 -5.00 -0.33 -1.06
C LEU A 28 -6.17 -1.15 -0.50
N THR A 29 -7.40 -0.69 -0.73
CA THR A 29 -8.59 -1.45 -0.32
C THR A 29 -8.98 -2.49 -1.38
N ALA A 30 -9.77 -3.48 -0.98
CA ALA A 30 -10.29 -4.51 -1.89
C ALA A 30 -11.09 -3.91 -3.06
N GLU A 31 -11.75 -2.76 -2.84
CA GLU A 31 -12.50 -2.05 -3.88
C GLU A 31 -11.61 -1.18 -4.79
N GLY A 32 -10.30 -1.27 -4.64
CA GLY A 32 -9.34 -0.53 -5.46
C GLY A 32 -9.23 0.96 -5.10
N ARG A 33 -9.48 1.34 -3.83
CA ARG A 33 -9.20 2.70 -3.34
C ARG A 33 -7.76 2.79 -2.85
N LEU A 34 -7.01 3.75 -3.37
CA LEU A 34 -5.65 4.05 -2.94
C LEU A 34 -5.66 5.22 -1.95
N LEU A 35 -5.31 4.94 -0.71
CA LEU A 35 -5.10 5.91 0.37
C LEU A 35 -3.59 6.09 0.57
N LEU A 36 -3.08 7.32 0.57
CA LEU A 36 -1.66 7.58 0.56
C LEU A 36 -1.34 8.85 1.35
N GLN A 37 -0.28 8.80 2.15
CA GLN A 37 0.32 9.95 2.82
C GLN A 37 1.80 10.06 2.47
N MET A 38 2.29 11.30 2.41
CA MET A 38 3.67 11.64 2.09
C MET A 38 4.22 12.60 3.16
N GLN A 39 5.49 12.44 3.49
CA GLN A 39 6.23 13.35 4.36
C GLN A 39 7.73 13.34 4.01
N GLU A 40 8.45 14.39 4.35
CA GLU A 40 9.90 14.47 4.09
C GLU A 40 10.70 13.55 5.00
N GLN A 41 10.25 13.38 6.23
CA GLN A 41 10.94 12.55 7.21
C GLN A 41 10.49 11.09 7.11
N ALA A 42 11.33 10.18 7.56
CA ALA A 42 10.96 8.77 7.66
C ALA A 42 9.71 8.59 8.55
N PHE A 43 8.83 7.66 8.15
CA PHE A 43 7.70 7.29 8.99
C PHE A 43 8.19 6.63 10.29
N ARG A 44 7.63 7.08 11.39
CA ARG A 44 7.84 6.53 12.74
C ARG A 44 6.50 6.24 13.38
N GLY A 45 6.48 5.56 14.53
CA GLY A 45 5.26 5.15 15.22
C GLY A 45 4.14 6.19 15.26
N PRO A 46 4.38 7.46 15.67
CA PRO A 46 3.33 8.49 15.67
C PRO A 46 2.76 8.79 14.29
N ALA A 47 3.57 8.69 13.23
CA ALA A 47 3.08 8.88 11.85
C ALA A 47 2.24 7.68 11.39
N ILE A 48 2.58 6.47 11.82
CA ILE A 48 1.77 5.27 11.59
C ILE A 48 0.41 5.43 12.25
N VAL A 49 0.35 5.87 13.51
CA VAL A 49 -0.93 6.13 14.21
C VAL A 49 -1.77 7.16 13.44
N ARG A 50 -1.18 8.25 12.97
CA ARG A 50 -1.91 9.24 12.14
C ARG A 50 -2.45 8.63 10.85
N PHE A 51 -1.69 7.73 10.22
CA PHE A 51 -2.16 7.03 9.02
C PHE A 51 -3.32 6.09 9.35
N LEU A 52 -3.24 5.30 10.41
CA LEU A 52 -4.33 4.43 10.87
C LEU A 52 -5.60 5.23 11.22
N GLN A 53 -5.46 6.37 11.89
CA GLN A 53 -6.57 7.30 12.15
C GLN A 53 -7.16 7.83 10.84
N HIS A 54 -6.32 8.11 9.84
CA HIS A 54 -6.80 8.52 8.52
C HIS A 54 -7.62 7.40 7.86
N LEU A 55 -7.15 6.15 7.91
CA LEU A 55 -7.89 5.00 7.40
C LEU A 55 -9.25 4.87 8.08
N LEU A 56 -9.29 4.92 9.41
CA LEU A 56 -10.53 4.83 10.19
C LEU A 56 -11.56 5.93 9.89
N ARG A 57 -11.10 7.12 9.49
CA ARG A 57 -11.98 8.22 9.03
C ARG A 57 -12.51 8.00 7.62
N GLN A 58 -11.72 7.36 6.76
CA GLN A 58 -12.04 7.18 5.34
C GLN A 58 -12.85 5.91 5.06
N ILE A 59 -12.76 4.92 5.92
CA ILE A 59 -13.35 3.60 5.75
C ILE A 59 -14.29 3.36 6.94
N PRO A 60 -15.61 3.36 6.75
CA PRO A 60 -16.57 3.08 7.82
C PRO A 60 -16.59 1.59 8.20
N GLY A 61 -17.03 1.31 9.43
CA GLY A 61 -17.17 -0.06 9.94
C GLY A 61 -15.86 -0.70 10.41
N PRO A 62 -15.85 -2.01 10.68
CA PRO A 62 -14.66 -2.77 11.04
C PRO A 62 -13.63 -2.74 9.92
N LEU A 63 -12.35 -2.62 10.27
CA LEU A 63 -11.25 -2.51 9.34
C LEU A 63 -10.16 -3.52 9.67
N LEU A 64 -9.88 -4.42 8.75
CA LEU A 64 -8.70 -5.26 8.77
C LEU A 64 -7.59 -4.58 7.95
N VAL A 65 -6.46 -4.32 8.56
CA VAL A 65 -5.25 -3.82 7.89
C VAL A 65 -4.21 -4.94 7.89
N ILE A 66 -3.84 -5.36 6.69
CA ILE A 66 -2.77 -6.33 6.46
C ILE A 66 -1.54 -5.53 6.03
N TRP A 67 -0.42 -5.69 6.72
CA TRP A 67 0.79 -4.93 6.47
C TRP A 67 2.07 -5.79 6.60
N ASP A 68 3.17 -5.25 6.14
CA ASP A 68 4.46 -5.95 6.25
C ASP A 68 4.97 -5.99 7.70
N GLY A 69 6.05 -6.75 7.91
CA GLY A 69 6.68 -6.93 9.22
C GLY A 69 7.61 -5.78 9.66
N ALA A 70 7.53 -4.58 9.09
CA ALA A 70 8.41 -3.49 9.44
C ALA A 70 8.35 -3.15 10.95
N PRO A 71 9.50 -2.93 11.61
CA PRO A 71 9.55 -2.67 13.05
C PRO A 71 8.69 -1.49 13.51
N ILE A 72 8.48 -0.51 12.65
CA ILE A 72 7.65 0.68 12.94
C ILE A 72 6.18 0.33 13.23
N HIS A 73 5.68 -0.80 12.69
CA HIS A 73 4.32 -1.27 12.89
C HIS A 73 4.09 -1.85 14.30
N ARG A 74 5.17 -2.26 14.95
CA ARG A 74 5.17 -2.81 16.33
C ARG A 74 5.59 -1.79 17.38
N ALA A 75 5.70 -0.50 17.00
CA ALA A 75 6.08 0.56 17.94
C ALA A 75 5.07 0.66 19.09
N GLN A 76 5.54 0.92 20.32
CA GLN A 76 4.69 1.01 21.50
C GLN A 76 3.51 1.96 21.32
N VAL A 77 3.71 3.11 20.67
CA VAL A 77 2.65 4.08 20.40
C VAL A 77 1.50 3.52 19.53
N VAL A 78 1.77 2.51 18.69
CA VAL A 78 0.73 1.82 17.90
C VAL A 78 -0.06 0.89 18.81
N GLN A 79 0.62 0.17 19.72
CA GLN A 79 -0.05 -0.68 20.72
C GLN A 79 -0.91 0.14 21.67
N ASP A 80 -0.39 1.28 22.14
CA ASP A 80 -1.13 2.20 22.98
C ASP A 80 -2.38 2.76 22.29
N PHE A 81 -2.27 3.07 21.00
CA PHE A 81 -3.38 3.52 20.18
C PHE A 81 -4.49 2.44 20.07
N LEU A 82 -4.11 1.18 19.89
CA LEU A 82 -5.06 0.08 19.88
C LEU A 82 -5.74 -0.08 21.24
N ALA A 83 -4.96 -0.07 22.32
CA ALA A 83 -5.46 -0.20 23.69
C ALA A 83 -6.40 0.95 24.11
N GLN A 84 -6.30 2.13 23.50
CA GLN A 84 -7.17 3.28 23.74
C GLN A 84 -8.51 3.22 23.01
N GLY A 85 -8.92 2.04 22.50
CA GLY A 85 -10.21 1.80 21.87
C GLY A 85 -10.18 1.70 20.34
N ALA A 86 -9.03 1.89 19.70
CA ALA A 86 -8.94 1.69 18.25
C ALA A 86 -9.15 0.23 17.85
N ALA A 87 -8.82 -0.74 18.74
CA ALA A 87 -9.02 -2.17 18.52
C ALA A 87 -10.50 -2.57 18.34
N ASP A 88 -11.46 -1.76 18.80
CA ASP A 88 -12.89 -2.03 18.60
C ASP A 88 -13.29 -2.04 17.12
N ARG A 89 -12.51 -1.33 16.29
CA ARG A 89 -12.78 -1.20 14.86
C ARG A 89 -11.62 -1.63 13.97
N LEU A 90 -10.40 -1.67 14.51
CA LEU A 90 -9.18 -1.89 13.75
C LEU A 90 -8.51 -3.19 14.17
N HIS A 91 -8.44 -4.13 13.25
CA HIS A 91 -7.63 -5.32 13.39
C HIS A 91 -6.38 -5.21 12.51
N LEU A 92 -5.22 -5.50 13.10
CA LEU A 92 -3.93 -5.43 12.42
C LEU A 92 -3.37 -6.83 12.24
N GLU A 93 -3.10 -7.22 11.00
CA GLU A 93 -2.55 -8.52 10.65
C GLU A 93 -1.22 -8.34 9.94
N GLN A 94 -0.24 -9.15 10.31
CA GLN A 94 1.09 -9.06 9.72
C GLN A 94 1.27 -10.11 8.62
N LEU A 95 1.74 -9.65 7.44
CA LEU A 95 2.17 -10.56 6.38
C LEU A 95 3.34 -11.44 6.84
N PRO A 96 3.46 -12.65 6.31
CA PRO A 96 4.65 -13.48 6.52
C PRO A 96 5.93 -12.69 6.17
N GLY A 97 7.01 -12.97 6.88
CA GLY A 97 8.29 -12.35 6.59
C GLY A 97 8.78 -12.73 5.18
N TYR A 98 9.38 -11.76 4.49
CA TYR A 98 9.94 -11.96 3.14
C TYR A 98 8.93 -12.44 2.08
N ALA A 99 7.67 -12.04 2.17
CA ALA A 99 6.60 -12.37 1.23
C ALA A 99 6.06 -11.10 0.52
N PRO A 100 6.89 -10.38 -0.27
CA PRO A 100 6.44 -9.19 -0.99
C PRO A 100 5.38 -9.50 -2.05
N GLU A 101 5.32 -10.73 -2.54
CA GLU A 101 4.30 -11.23 -3.48
C GLU A 101 2.90 -11.25 -2.86
N LEU A 102 2.77 -11.22 -1.54
CA LEU A 102 1.50 -11.11 -0.83
C LEU A 102 1.12 -9.66 -0.50
N ASN A 103 1.98 -8.68 -0.85
CA ASN A 103 1.75 -7.28 -0.55
C ASN A 103 1.32 -6.50 -1.81
N PRO A 104 0.02 -6.21 -2.02
CA PRO A 104 -0.45 -5.48 -3.19
C PRO A 104 0.17 -4.08 -3.34
N ALA A 105 0.64 -3.48 -2.25
CA ALA A 105 1.31 -2.19 -2.29
C ALA A 105 2.59 -2.22 -3.11
N GLU A 106 3.30 -3.35 -3.20
CA GLU A 106 4.48 -3.49 -4.04
C GLU A 106 4.15 -3.29 -5.53
N GLY A 107 3.02 -3.83 -5.99
CA GLY A 107 2.50 -3.58 -7.33
C GLY A 107 2.20 -2.09 -7.58
N VAL A 108 1.63 -1.42 -6.58
CA VAL A 108 1.36 0.04 -6.64
C VAL A 108 2.66 0.82 -6.74
N TRP A 109 3.67 0.50 -5.90
CA TRP A 109 4.99 1.16 -5.95
C TRP A 109 5.72 0.91 -7.26
N HIS A 110 5.65 -0.31 -7.78
CA HIS A 110 6.21 -0.65 -9.07
C HIS A 110 5.57 0.20 -10.18
N TYR A 111 4.24 0.27 -10.21
CA TYR A 111 3.52 1.06 -11.22
C TYR A 111 3.83 2.54 -11.12
N LEU A 112 3.83 3.11 -9.92
CA LEU A 112 4.19 4.53 -9.71
C LEU A 112 5.60 4.82 -10.21
N LYS A 113 6.60 4.01 -9.85
CA LYS A 113 7.99 4.24 -10.19
C LYS A 113 8.29 4.02 -11.69
N HIS A 114 7.73 2.97 -12.27
CA HIS A 114 8.14 2.53 -13.60
C HIS A 114 7.17 2.91 -14.72
N VAL A 115 5.97 3.38 -14.39
CA VAL A 115 4.98 3.82 -15.38
C VAL A 115 4.66 5.29 -15.21
N GLU A 116 4.16 5.70 -14.05
CA GLU A 116 3.69 7.07 -13.83
C GLU A 116 4.83 8.09 -13.75
N LEU A 117 5.90 7.75 -13.07
CA LEU A 117 7.08 8.60 -12.86
C LEU A 117 8.25 8.21 -13.79
N ARG A 118 7.97 7.40 -14.80
CA ARG A 118 8.99 7.02 -15.77
C ARG A 118 9.52 8.26 -16.48
N ASN A 119 10.86 8.40 -16.49
CA ASN A 119 11.56 9.53 -17.10
C ASN A 119 11.28 10.90 -16.45
N VAL A 120 10.61 10.95 -15.31
CA VAL A 120 10.50 12.17 -14.50
C VAL A 120 11.86 12.41 -13.84
N CYS A 121 12.40 13.61 -14.05
CA CYS A 121 13.61 14.08 -13.41
C CYS A 121 13.23 15.38 -12.71
N CYS A 122 13.36 15.42 -11.40
CA CYS A 122 13.01 16.57 -10.58
C CYS A 122 14.29 17.25 -10.06
N ASP A 123 14.32 18.55 -10.06
CA ASP A 123 15.47 19.33 -9.58
C ASP A 123 15.46 19.46 -8.06
N ASP A 124 14.28 19.40 -7.43
CA ASP A 124 14.12 19.55 -5.99
C ASP A 124 12.97 18.69 -5.39
N LEU A 125 12.86 18.68 -4.07
CA LEU A 125 11.79 17.97 -3.34
C LEU A 125 10.38 18.53 -3.59
N PRO A 126 10.16 19.85 -3.67
CA PRO A 126 8.87 20.42 -4.04
C PRO A 126 8.36 19.92 -5.39
N GLU A 127 9.22 19.88 -6.41
CA GLU A 127 8.89 19.37 -7.73
C GLU A 127 8.56 17.87 -7.67
N LEU A 128 9.39 17.07 -6.99
CA LEU A 128 9.13 15.65 -6.79
C LEU A 128 7.79 15.41 -6.09
N ARG A 129 7.44 16.25 -5.11
CA ARG A 129 6.14 16.17 -4.43
C ARG A 129 4.98 16.42 -5.39
N LEU A 130 5.11 17.43 -6.24
CA LEU A 130 4.10 17.77 -7.23
C LEU A 130 3.90 16.63 -8.21
N GLU A 131 4.99 16.13 -8.80
CA GLU A 131 4.95 15.04 -9.78
C GLU A 131 4.40 13.75 -9.17
N LEU A 132 4.83 13.40 -7.96
CA LEU A 132 4.28 12.25 -7.24
C LEU A 132 2.78 12.44 -6.94
N GLY A 133 2.37 13.63 -6.53
CA GLY A 133 0.95 13.96 -6.30
C GLY A 133 0.10 13.79 -7.56
N LEU A 134 0.58 14.26 -8.71
CA LEU A 134 -0.07 14.09 -10.01
C LEU A 134 -0.12 12.62 -10.44
N ALA A 135 0.98 11.88 -10.27
CA ALA A 135 1.06 10.45 -10.55
C ALA A 135 0.05 9.64 -9.71
N VAL A 136 -0.04 9.92 -8.41
CA VAL A 136 -1.02 9.30 -7.51
C VAL A 136 -2.45 9.64 -7.92
N LYS A 137 -2.71 10.91 -8.30
CA LYS A 137 -4.03 11.32 -8.80
C LYS A 137 -4.41 10.53 -10.07
N ARG A 138 -3.50 10.40 -11.04
CA ARG A 138 -3.74 9.59 -12.25
C ARG A 138 -3.98 8.11 -11.90
N LEU A 139 -3.17 7.55 -11.02
CA LEU A 139 -3.30 6.14 -10.63
C LEU A 139 -4.63 5.84 -9.92
N ARG A 140 -5.13 6.75 -9.09
CA ARG A 140 -6.45 6.59 -8.42
C ARG A 140 -7.60 6.41 -9.41
N HIS A 141 -7.49 6.93 -10.63
CA HIS A 141 -8.49 6.73 -11.69
C HIS A 141 -8.30 5.43 -12.48
N LYS A 142 -7.18 4.74 -12.31
CA LYS A 142 -6.85 3.48 -13.00
C LYS A 142 -7.28 2.26 -12.19
N ARG A 143 -8.58 2.15 -11.93
CA ARG A 143 -9.14 1.06 -11.09
C ARG A 143 -8.71 -0.33 -11.51
N ARG A 144 -8.60 -0.60 -12.83
CA ARG A 144 -8.13 -1.91 -13.33
C ARG A 144 -6.70 -2.22 -12.91
N VAL A 145 -5.82 -1.22 -12.85
CA VAL A 145 -4.43 -1.40 -12.41
C VAL A 145 -4.42 -1.73 -10.90
N LEU A 146 -5.18 -0.98 -10.10
CA LEU A 146 -5.27 -1.22 -8.66
C LEU A 146 -5.90 -2.58 -8.33
N ALA A 147 -6.96 -2.97 -9.04
CA ALA A 147 -7.55 -4.31 -8.93
C ALA A 147 -6.56 -5.40 -9.35
N GLY A 148 -5.77 -5.17 -10.41
CA GLY A 148 -4.71 -6.08 -10.84
C GLY A 148 -3.64 -6.30 -9.77
N CYS A 149 -3.24 -5.24 -9.04
CA CYS A 149 -2.31 -5.37 -7.91
C CYS A 149 -2.88 -6.27 -6.79
N MET A 150 -4.18 -6.16 -6.50
CA MET A 150 -4.86 -7.03 -5.53
C MET A 150 -4.92 -8.48 -6.03
N ALA A 151 -5.35 -8.68 -7.27
CA ALA A 151 -5.50 -10.00 -7.88
C ALA A 151 -4.17 -10.77 -7.96
N GLN A 152 -3.06 -10.10 -8.26
CA GLN A 152 -1.73 -10.71 -8.31
C GLN A 152 -1.29 -11.29 -6.96
N CYS A 153 -1.79 -10.74 -5.86
CA CYS A 153 -1.51 -11.23 -4.50
C CYS A 153 -2.59 -12.19 -3.99
N GLY A 154 -3.54 -12.60 -4.83
CA GLY A 154 -4.63 -13.51 -4.43
C GLY A 154 -5.80 -12.84 -3.70
N TYR A 155 -5.86 -11.51 -3.64
CA TYR A 155 -6.95 -10.75 -3.01
C TYR A 155 -8.01 -10.27 -4.02
N GLY A 156 -8.03 -10.82 -5.22
CA GLY A 156 -9.09 -10.56 -6.20
C GLY A 156 -10.43 -11.16 -5.76
N PRO A 157 -11.56 -10.75 -6.38
CA PRO A 157 -12.78 -11.52 -6.25
C PRO A 157 -12.44 -12.96 -6.63
N ALA A 158 -12.93 -13.92 -5.84
CA ALA A 158 -12.81 -15.32 -6.22
C ALA A 158 -13.48 -15.47 -7.60
N GLU A 159 -12.70 -15.52 -8.65
CA GLU A 159 -13.17 -16.04 -9.92
C GLU A 159 -13.62 -17.45 -9.62
N ASP A 160 -14.87 -17.77 -9.98
CA ASP A 160 -15.54 -19.02 -9.73
C ASP A 160 -14.56 -20.18 -9.62
N ALA A 161 -14.35 -20.64 -8.39
CA ALA A 161 -13.69 -21.93 -8.19
C ALA A 161 -14.49 -22.94 -9.02
N PRO A 162 -13.87 -23.79 -9.85
CA PRO A 162 -14.58 -24.76 -10.63
C PRO A 162 -15.50 -25.55 -9.70
N THR A 163 -16.76 -25.61 -10.05
CA THR A 163 -17.86 -26.25 -9.31
C THR A 163 -17.74 -27.78 -9.37
N ASP A 164 -16.56 -28.31 -9.03
CA ASP A 164 -16.30 -29.74 -8.93
C ASP A 164 -15.61 -30.09 -7.62
N ALA A 165 -16.31 -29.81 -6.51
CA ALA A 165 -16.03 -30.47 -5.26
C ALA A 165 -17.32 -31.14 -4.77
N PRO A 166 -17.30 -32.45 -4.49
CA PRO A 166 -18.48 -33.17 -4.01
C PRO A 166 -18.92 -32.59 -2.66
N ALA A 167 -20.22 -32.31 -2.57
CA ALA A 167 -20.88 -31.91 -1.35
C ALA A 167 -20.72 -33.00 -0.27
N SER A 168 -19.75 -32.88 0.63
CA SER A 168 -19.80 -33.53 1.95
C SER A 168 -18.67 -33.01 2.84
N ALA A 169 -18.98 -32.03 3.67
CA ALA A 169 -18.50 -31.93 5.04
C ALA A 169 -19.19 -30.74 5.72
N SER A 170 -20.27 -31.04 6.42
CA SER A 170 -20.86 -30.13 7.41
C SER A 170 -19.86 -29.96 8.57
N GLY A 171 -19.00 -28.96 8.47
CA GLY A 171 -18.19 -28.49 9.60
C GLY A 171 -18.97 -27.42 10.38
N PRO A 172 -18.83 -27.34 11.71
CA PRO A 172 -19.55 -26.37 12.51
C PRO A 172 -19.15 -24.94 12.15
N ARG A 173 -20.12 -24.03 12.09
CA ARG A 173 -19.90 -22.58 11.93
C ARG A 173 -18.92 -22.10 13.00
N PRO A 174 -17.99 -21.22 12.68
CA PRO A 174 -17.15 -20.61 13.67
C PRO A 174 -18.05 -19.82 14.64
N THR A 175 -17.98 -20.23 15.89
CA THR A 175 -18.60 -19.51 17.02
C THR A 175 -17.92 -18.16 17.20
N ALA A 176 -18.70 -17.19 17.67
CA ALA A 176 -18.35 -15.81 17.96
C ALA A 176 -16.92 -15.62 18.51
N TRP A 177 -16.31 -14.51 18.14
CA TRP A 177 -15.02 -14.02 18.61
C TRP A 177 -14.91 -14.13 20.12
N PRO A 178 -13.78 -14.65 20.67
CA PRO A 178 -13.57 -14.63 22.10
C PRO A 178 -13.46 -13.19 22.59
N GLN A 179 -14.34 -12.83 23.52
CA GLN A 179 -14.20 -11.59 24.28
C GLN A 179 -12.94 -11.76 25.14
N ALA A 180 -12.01 -10.80 25.00
CA ALA A 180 -10.82 -10.72 25.83
C ALA A 180 -11.25 -10.48 27.29
N ALA A 181 -10.74 -11.33 28.17
CA ALA A 181 -10.76 -11.12 29.61
C ALA A 181 -9.57 -10.24 30.01
#